data_ab30e6ad81de3c0d62d9df2d77f829b5
#
_entry.id   ab30e6ad81de3c0d62d9df2d77f829b5
#
_cell.length_a   1.000
_cell.length_b   1.000
_cell.length_c   1.000
_cell.angle_alpha   90.00
_cell.angle_beta   90.00
_cell.angle_gamma   90.00
#
_symmetry.space_group_name_H-M   'P 1'
#
loop_
_entity.id
_entity.type
_entity.pdbx_description
1 polymer ?
#
loop_
_entity_poly.entity_id
_entity_poly.type
_entity_poly.pdbx_seq_one_letter_code
_entity_poly.pdbx_strand_id
1 'polypeptide(L)'
;VTPAASSPSSPPPLPVRRGESGKSKRVRPYTLTGGRTRFGHVLLVETIVAAIEAPEERPELTSGGLRDRVMPEMRAIVELCRRMRSVAEIAALLKMPLGVVRVLLSDLADQGRVRVHGTGHGSDRPDRALLERVLGGLRRL
;
A
#
# COMPACT_ATOMS: atom_id res chain seq x y z
N VAL A 1 -21.78 73.92 -24.41
CA VAL A 1 -20.63 73.48 -23.62
C VAL A 1 -21.05 72.20 -22.89
N THR A 2 -20.58 71.05 -23.36
CA THR A 2 -20.80 69.73 -22.73
C THR A 2 -19.57 69.34 -21.92
N PRO A 3 -19.70 69.05 -20.62
CA PRO A 3 -18.58 68.49 -19.88
C PRO A 3 -18.47 66.98 -20.19
N ALA A 4 -17.23 66.58 -20.47
CA ALA A 4 -16.85 65.20 -20.74
C ALA A 4 -17.07 64.34 -19.48
N ALA A 5 -17.73 63.21 -19.68
CA ALA A 5 -17.90 62.18 -18.65
C ALA A 5 -16.55 61.47 -18.46
N SER A 6 -16.00 61.59 -17.26
CA SER A 6 -14.84 60.85 -16.83
C SER A 6 -15.22 59.38 -16.57
N SER A 7 -14.64 58.47 -17.33
CA SER A 7 -14.78 57.04 -17.08
C SER A 7 -14.05 56.66 -15.78
N PRO A 8 -14.65 55.79 -14.93
CA PRO A 8 -13.95 55.31 -13.77
C PRO A 8 -12.88 54.32 -14.15
N SER A 9 -11.66 54.56 -13.73
CA SER A 9 -10.50 53.71 -13.89
C SER A 9 -10.71 52.39 -13.12
N SER A 10 -10.53 51.29 -13.81
CA SER A 10 -10.55 49.96 -13.22
C SER A 10 -9.47 49.83 -12.14
N PRO A 11 -9.76 49.17 -11.02
CA PRO A 11 -8.79 48.95 -9.99
C PRO A 11 -7.67 47.99 -10.49
N PRO A 12 -6.43 48.12 -10.02
CA PRO A 12 -5.31 47.27 -10.42
C PRO A 12 -5.55 45.85 -9.91
N PRO A 13 -5.11 44.80 -10.66
CA PRO A 13 -5.22 43.43 -10.25
C PRO A 13 -4.38 43.17 -8.99
N LEU A 14 -4.99 42.54 -8.00
CA LEU A 14 -4.35 42.14 -6.77
C LEU A 14 -3.20 41.17 -7.07
N PRO A 15 -2.08 41.24 -6.35
CA PRO A 15 -0.97 40.31 -6.54
C PRO A 15 -1.41 38.93 -6.14
N VAL A 16 -1.41 38.02 -7.12
CA VAL A 16 -1.60 36.60 -6.90
C VAL A 16 -0.41 36.14 -6.07
N ARG A 17 -0.60 35.90 -4.79
CA ARG A 17 0.37 35.20 -3.95
C ARG A 17 0.57 33.81 -4.55
N ARG A 18 1.70 33.63 -5.24
CA ARG A 18 2.25 32.31 -5.51
C ARG A 18 2.54 31.66 -4.16
N GLY A 19 1.59 30.90 -3.66
CA GLY A 19 1.81 30.00 -2.56
C GLY A 19 2.76 28.91 -3.03
N GLU A 20 4.03 29.05 -2.69
CA GLU A 20 4.94 27.92 -2.63
C GLU A 20 4.44 26.99 -1.53
N SER A 21 3.58 26.09 -1.92
CA SER A 21 3.21 24.95 -1.11
C SER A 21 3.82 23.72 -1.77
N GLY A 22 5.02 23.40 -1.40
CA GLY A 22 5.63 22.08 -1.52
C GLY A 22 4.90 21.08 -0.64
N LYS A 23 3.57 21.06 -0.69
CA LYS A 23 2.77 19.99 -0.15
C LYS A 23 2.92 18.83 -1.11
N SER A 24 3.71 17.83 -0.71
CA SER A 24 3.65 16.50 -1.31
C SER A 24 2.17 16.21 -1.57
N LYS A 25 1.82 16.00 -2.83
CA LYS A 25 0.46 15.62 -3.22
C LYS A 25 0.18 14.30 -2.50
N ARG A 26 -0.51 14.37 -1.36
CA ARG A 26 -1.08 13.18 -0.73
C ARG A 26 -2.05 12.60 -1.74
N VAL A 27 -1.58 11.60 -2.45
CA VAL A 27 -2.44 10.82 -3.35
C VAL A 27 -3.58 10.29 -2.49
N ARG A 28 -4.81 10.53 -2.93
CA ARG A 28 -5.98 10.08 -2.17
C ARG A 28 -5.94 8.56 -2.10
N PRO A 29 -6.14 7.94 -0.91
CA PRO A 29 -5.97 6.50 -0.73
C PRO A 29 -6.73 5.63 -1.74
N TYR A 30 -7.93 6.04 -2.15
CA TYR A 30 -8.76 5.29 -3.10
C TYR A 30 -8.24 5.32 -4.55
N THR A 31 -7.35 6.25 -4.91
CA THR A 31 -6.70 6.23 -6.23
C THR A 31 -5.67 5.11 -6.34
N LEU A 32 -5.03 4.75 -5.23
CA LEU A 32 -4.08 3.64 -5.18
C LEU A 32 -4.77 2.28 -5.33
N THR A 33 -6.01 2.17 -4.87
CA THR A 33 -6.78 0.92 -4.93
C THR A 33 -7.68 0.84 -6.15
N GLY A 34 -7.76 1.91 -6.97
CA GLY A 34 -8.71 1.99 -8.07
C GLY A 34 -10.17 1.87 -7.63
N GLY A 35 -10.50 2.34 -6.41
CA GLY A 35 -11.85 2.24 -5.82
C GLY A 35 -12.18 0.85 -5.25
N ARG A 36 -11.25 -0.10 -5.26
CA ARG A 36 -11.49 -1.44 -4.70
C ARG A 36 -11.41 -1.39 -3.18
N THR A 37 -12.39 -2.01 -2.54
CA THR A 37 -12.49 -2.15 -1.09
C THR A 37 -12.45 -3.62 -0.65
N ARG A 38 -12.53 -4.54 -1.61
CA ARG A 38 -12.48 -5.98 -1.36
C ARG A 38 -11.09 -6.51 -1.65
N PHE A 39 -10.63 -7.41 -0.82
CA PHE A 39 -9.37 -8.14 -0.96
C PHE A 39 -9.68 -9.63 -0.88
N GLY A 40 -9.00 -10.41 -1.73
CA GLY A 40 -9.22 -11.87 -1.84
C GLY A 40 -8.64 -12.66 -0.66
N HIS A 41 -7.66 -12.08 0.04
CA HIS A 41 -7.00 -12.72 1.18
C HIS A 41 -7.50 -12.13 2.50
N VAL A 42 -7.68 -12.99 3.50
CA VAL A 42 -7.99 -12.53 4.86
C VAL A 42 -6.70 -11.97 5.47
N LEU A 43 -6.56 -10.64 5.41
CA LEU A 43 -5.42 -9.90 5.92
C LEU A 43 -5.79 -9.21 7.23
N LEU A 44 -5.55 -9.88 8.34
CA LEU A 44 -5.68 -9.29 9.67
C LEU A 44 -4.49 -8.33 9.93
N VAL A 45 -4.59 -7.52 10.95
CA VAL A 45 -3.53 -6.54 11.30
C VAL A 45 -2.22 -7.22 11.69
N GLU A 46 -2.33 -8.39 12.32
CA GLU A 46 -1.23 -9.24 12.76
C GLU A 46 -0.73 -10.22 11.69
N THR A 47 -1.42 -10.33 10.55
CA THR A 47 -1.02 -11.24 9.46
C THR A 47 0.40 -10.90 8.98
N ILE A 48 1.27 -11.90 8.98
CA ILE A 48 2.65 -11.74 8.52
C ILE A 48 2.70 -11.91 7.01
N VAL A 49 3.46 -11.03 6.38
CA VAL A 49 3.70 -11.05 4.94
C VAL A 49 5.20 -11.08 4.66
N ALA A 50 5.61 -11.91 3.73
CA ALA A 50 6.98 -12.02 3.27
C ALA A 50 7.06 -11.82 1.76
N ALA A 51 8.10 -11.16 1.27
CA ALA A 51 8.37 -11.09 -0.16
C ALA A 51 8.77 -12.48 -0.68
N ILE A 52 8.30 -12.82 -1.86
CA ILE A 52 8.79 -13.96 -2.59
C ILE A 52 9.99 -13.45 -3.40
N GLU A 53 11.19 -13.94 -3.09
CA GLU A 53 12.35 -13.68 -3.91
C GLU A 53 12.12 -14.37 -5.25
N ALA A 54 11.72 -13.59 -6.25
CA ALA A 54 11.83 -14.04 -7.62
C ALA A 54 13.33 -14.11 -7.94
N PRO A 55 13.84 -15.22 -8.53
CA PRO A 55 15.18 -15.20 -9.07
C PRO A 55 15.33 -13.99 -9.98
N GLU A 56 16.44 -13.27 -9.85
CA GLU A 56 16.72 -12.00 -10.54
C GLU A 56 16.92 -12.19 -12.05
N GLU A 57 15.99 -12.82 -12.71
CA GLU A 57 16.00 -12.94 -14.15
C GLU A 57 14.58 -12.94 -14.68
N ARG A 58 14.11 -11.72 -14.94
CA ARG A 58 13.41 -11.43 -16.18
C ARG A 58 13.11 -9.95 -16.30
N PRO A 59 13.88 -9.20 -17.08
CA PRO A 59 13.32 -8.09 -17.81
C PRO A 59 12.44 -8.69 -18.91
N GLU A 60 11.37 -9.34 -18.55
CA GLU A 60 10.35 -9.71 -19.52
C GLU A 60 9.65 -8.44 -19.96
N LEU A 61 10.15 -7.93 -21.05
CA LEU A 61 9.41 -7.35 -22.13
C LEU A 61 8.25 -8.26 -22.53
N THR A 62 7.20 -8.30 -21.74
CA THR A 62 5.95 -8.92 -22.14
C THR A 62 4.82 -7.96 -21.91
N SER A 63 4.39 -7.45 -23.06
CA SER A 63 3.03 -6.96 -23.33
C SER A 63 2.58 -5.78 -22.50
N GLY A 64 2.92 -4.58 -23.02
CA GLY A 64 2.32 -3.28 -22.78
C GLY A 64 0.89 -3.26 -22.28
N GLY A 65 0.70 -3.47 -21.00
CA GLY A 65 -0.49 -3.09 -20.30
C GLY A 65 -0.15 -1.96 -19.35
N LEU A 66 -0.99 -0.94 -19.27
CA LEU A 66 -0.93 0.16 -18.32
C LEU A 66 -0.80 -0.32 -16.83
N ARG A 67 -0.85 -1.61 -16.60
CA ARG A 67 -0.70 -2.26 -15.28
C ARG A 67 0.74 -2.48 -14.86
N ASP A 68 1.69 -2.34 -15.76
CA ASP A 68 3.11 -2.66 -15.50
C ASP A 68 3.92 -1.45 -15.02
N ARG A 69 3.29 -0.31 -14.82
CA ARG A 69 3.83 0.71 -13.94
C ARG A 69 3.58 0.27 -12.51
N VAL A 70 4.46 -0.61 -12.03
CA VAL A 70 4.51 -0.95 -10.61
C VAL A 70 4.53 0.35 -9.83
N MET A 71 3.39 0.68 -9.25
CA MET A 71 3.26 1.90 -8.44
C MET A 71 4.39 1.92 -7.42
N PRO A 72 5.03 3.07 -7.18
CA PRO A 72 6.14 3.19 -6.24
C PRO A 72 5.76 2.65 -4.86
N GLU A 73 4.48 2.74 -4.48
CA GLU A 73 3.93 2.20 -3.24
C GLU A 73 4.01 0.67 -3.19
N MET A 74 3.71 -0.01 -4.28
CA MET A 74 3.80 -1.47 -4.36
C MET A 74 5.26 -1.95 -4.26
N ARG A 75 6.18 -1.21 -4.86
CA ARG A 75 7.63 -1.51 -4.71
C ARG A 75 8.08 -1.33 -3.27
N ALA A 76 7.65 -0.24 -2.62
CA ALA A 76 7.96 0.02 -1.23
C ALA A 76 7.40 -1.08 -0.31
N ILE A 77 6.18 -1.58 -0.58
CA ILE A 77 5.60 -2.70 0.16
C ILE A 77 6.45 -3.96 -0.01
N VAL A 78 6.81 -4.34 -1.24
CA VAL A 78 7.62 -5.53 -1.50
C VAL A 78 8.98 -5.43 -0.80
N GLU A 79 9.62 -4.26 -0.83
CA GLU A 79 10.90 -4.04 -0.15
C GLU A 79 10.78 -4.21 1.37
N LEU A 80 9.71 -3.69 1.97
CA LEU A 80 9.43 -3.91 3.40
C LEU A 80 9.16 -5.38 3.73
N CYS A 81 8.52 -6.11 2.82
CA CYS A 81 8.20 -7.53 2.98
C CYS A 81 9.42 -8.46 2.84
N ARG A 82 10.58 -7.99 2.40
CA ARG A 82 11.83 -8.77 2.43
C ARG A 82 12.20 -9.21 3.83
N ARG A 83 11.85 -8.40 4.81
CA ARG A 83 11.84 -8.80 6.21
C ARG A 83 10.39 -9.09 6.58
N MET A 84 10.11 -10.30 6.98
CA MET A 84 8.75 -10.70 7.41
C MET A 84 8.16 -9.64 8.33
N ARG A 85 7.04 -9.04 7.91
CA ARG A 85 6.37 -7.95 8.62
C ARG A 85 4.87 -8.19 8.69
N SER A 86 4.27 -7.67 9.74
CA SER A 86 2.82 -7.67 9.86
C SER A 86 2.19 -6.59 8.96
N VAL A 87 0.93 -6.79 8.59
CA VAL A 87 0.15 -5.81 7.83
C VAL A 87 0.11 -4.46 8.55
N ALA A 88 0.00 -4.48 9.89
CA ALA A 88 0.02 -3.26 10.72
C ALA A 88 1.35 -2.51 10.63
N GLU A 89 2.48 -3.23 10.69
CA GLU A 89 3.81 -2.62 10.58
C GLU A 89 4.02 -1.97 9.20
N ILE A 90 3.60 -2.64 8.12
CA ILE A 90 3.69 -2.10 6.77
C ILE A 90 2.87 -0.80 6.67
N ALA A 91 1.64 -0.81 7.17
CA ALA A 91 0.78 0.37 7.18
C ALA A 91 1.39 1.54 7.96
N ALA A 92 1.97 1.25 9.12
CA ALA A 92 2.61 2.26 9.97
C ALA A 92 3.86 2.85 9.31
N LEU A 93 4.73 2.01 8.74
CA LEU A 93 5.97 2.45 8.10
C LEU A 93 5.72 3.28 6.85
N LEU A 94 4.73 2.92 6.04
CA LEU A 94 4.35 3.65 4.83
C LEU A 94 3.40 4.82 5.12
N LYS A 95 2.94 4.96 6.36
CA LYS A 95 1.93 5.97 6.77
C LYS A 95 0.69 5.91 5.88
N MET A 96 0.26 4.72 5.53
CA MET A 96 -0.89 4.45 4.68
C MET A 96 -2.05 3.88 5.49
N PRO A 97 -3.30 4.20 5.11
CA PRO A 97 -4.46 3.58 5.73
C PRO A 97 -4.44 2.05 5.60
N LEU A 98 -4.78 1.35 6.67
CA LEU A 98 -4.75 -0.10 6.73
C LEU A 98 -5.56 -0.78 5.60
N GLY A 99 -6.73 -0.22 5.27
CA GLY A 99 -7.57 -0.73 4.18
C GLY A 99 -6.88 -0.66 2.81
N VAL A 100 -6.11 0.40 2.56
CA VAL A 100 -5.34 0.56 1.32
C VAL A 100 -4.23 -0.49 1.25
N VAL A 101 -3.48 -0.64 2.34
CA VAL A 101 -2.39 -1.63 2.43
C VAL A 101 -2.90 -3.05 2.21
N ARG A 102 -4.07 -3.39 2.78
CA ARG A 102 -4.71 -4.70 2.56
C ARG A 102 -5.03 -4.96 1.09
N VAL A 103 -5.56 -3.98 0.38
CA VAL A 103 -5.88 -4.12 -1.06
C VAL A 103 -4.59 -4.31 -1.87
N LEU A 104 -3.57 -3.48 -1.62
CA LEU A 104 -2.30 -3.58 -2.34
C LEU A 104 -1.56 -4.89 -2.04
N LEU A 105 -1.59 -5.37 -0.80
CA LEU A 105 -1.03 -6.67 -0.42
C LEU A 105 -1.77 -7.83 -1.08
N SER A 106 -3.10 -7.75 -1.19
CA SER A 106 -3.89 -8.76 -1.90
C SER A 106 -3.49 -8.81 -3.38
N ASP A 107 -3.36 -7.64 -4.03
CA ASP A 107 -2.91 -7.57 -5.42
C ASP A 107 -1.50 -8.15 -5.61
N LEU A 108 -0.59 -7.87 -4.67
CA LEU A 108 0.79 -8.40 -4.72
C LEU A 108 0.82 -9.91 -4.46
N ALA A 109 -0.08 -10.43 -3.62
CA ALA A 109 -0.21 -11.87 -3.39
C ALA A 109 -0.77 -12.58 -4.62
N ASP A 110 -1.78 -11.99 -5.27
CA ASP A 110 -2.35 -12.51 -6.53
C ASP A 110 -1.32 -12.51 -7.67
N GLN A 111 -0.39 -11.55 -7.66
CA GLN A 111 0.75 -11.49 -8.60
C GLN A 111 1.89 -12.45 -8.22
N GLY A 112 1.79 -13.15 -7.08
CA GLY A 112 2.85 -14.04 -6.59
C GLY A 112 4.12 -13.33 -6.12
N ARG A 113 4.06 -12.03 -5.80
CA ARG A 113 5.21 -11.23 -5.35
C ARG A 113 5.40 -11.25 -3.85
N VAL A 114 4.34 -11.50 -3.11
CA VAL A 114 4.38 -11.68 -1.65
C VAL A 114 3.62 -12.93 -1.24
N ARG A 115 4.07 -13.54 -0.14
CA ARG A 115 3.40 -14.66 0.50
C ARG A 115 2.76 -14.20 1.80
N VAL A 116 1.49 -14.52 1.96
CA VAL A 116 0.74 -14.26 3.18
C VAL A 116 0.86 -15.48 4.09
N HIS A 117 1.38 -15.28 5.29
CA HIS A 117 1.43 -16.30 6.32
C HIS A 117 0.20 -16.13 7.20
N GLY A 118 -0.77 -17.03 7.06
CA GLY A 118 -2.03 -16.95 7.80
C GLY A 118 -1.80 -17.05 9.32
N THR A 119 -2.42 -16.16 10.05
CA THR A 119 -2.59 -16.30 11.49
C THR A 119 -3.79 -17.22 11.73
N GLY A 120 -3.58 -18.52 11.63
CA GLY A 120 -4.43 -19.58 12.20
C GLY A 120 -5.95 -19.58 11.98
N HIS A 121 -6.52 -18.69 11.15
CA HIS A 121 -7.96 -18.65 10.84
C HIS A 121 -8.32 -19.30 9.50
N GLY A 122 -7.33 -19.78 8.75
CA GLY A 122 -7.53 -20.69 7.62
C GLY A 122 -7.48 -22.14 8.11
N SER A 123 -7.82 -23.09 7.27
CA SER A 123 -7.90 -24.54 7.50
C SER A 123 -6.68 -25.24 8.14
N ASP A 124 -5.65 -24.48 8.49
CA ASP A 124 -4.49 -24.89 9.26
C ASP A 124 -4.77 -24.78 10.77
N ARG A 125 -5.64 -25.62 11.27
CA ARG A 125 -5.66 -25.89 12.71
C ARG A 125 -4.27 -26.40 13.09
N PRO A 126 -3.60 -25.80 14.11
CA PRO A 126 -2.33 -26.29 14.57
C PRO A 126 -2.45 -27.79 14.84
N ASP A 127 -1.54 -28.57 14.29
CA ASP A 127 -1.54 -30.02 14.49
C ASP A 127 -1.41 -30.29 15.99
N ARG A 128 -2.44 -30.90 16.56
CA ARG A 128 -2.50 -31.24 18.00
C ARG A 128 -1.28 -32.05 18.42
N ALA A 129 -0.84 -32.99 17.59
CA ALA A 129 0.32 -33.81 17.85
C ALA A 129 1.61 -32.97 17.94
N LEU A 130 1.74 -31.94 17.09
CA LEU A 130 2.86 -31.00 17.18
C LEU A 130 2.81 -30.18 18.46
N LEU A 131 1.63 -29.67 18.85
CA LEU A 131 1.46 -28.90 20.08
C LEU A 131 1.76 -29.74 21.32
N GLU A 132 1.29 -31.00 21.38
CA GLU A 132 1.58 -31.91 22.47
C GLU A 132 3.07 -32.21 22.58
N ARG A 133 3.76 -32.36 21.43
CA ARG A 133 5.22 -32.59 21.39
C ARG A 133 5.99 -31.38 21.88
N VAL A 134 5.60 -30.15 21.50
CA VAL A 134 6.21 -28.91 21.99
C VAL A 134 5.98 -28.73 23.49
N LEU A 135 4.74 -28.96 23.95
CA LEU A 135 4.43 -28.92 25.38
C LEU A 135 5.24 -29.93 26.18
N GLY A 136 5.39 -31.15 25.66
CA GLY A 136 6.22 -32.19 26.27
C GLY A 136 7.69 -31.77 26.37
N GLY A 137 8.21 -31.07 25.37
CA GLY A 137 9.57 -30.50 25.39
C GLY A 137 9.72 -29.40 26.44
N LEU A 138 8.77 -28.47 26.51
CA LEU A 138 8.79 -27.36 27.48
C LEU A 138 8.69 -27.84 28.94
N ARG A 139 7.92 -28.91 29.20
CA ARG A 139 7.80 -29.49 30.56
C ARG A 139 9.06 -30.19 31.03
N ARG A 140 10.00 -30.49 30.16
CA ARG A 140 11.29 -31.13 30.49
C ARG A 140 12.41 -30.10 30.75
N LEU A 141 12.11 -28.84 30.54
CA LEU A 141 13.03 -27.74 30.88
C LEU A 141 12.97 -27.46 32.39
#